data_d44f33d23e3745e8fa8206ce589550a5
#
_entry.id   d44f33d23e3745e8fa8206ce589550a5
#
_cell.length_a   1.000
_cell.length_b   1.000
_cell.length_c   1.000
_cell.angle_alpha   90.00
_cell.angle_beta   90.00
_cell.angle_gamma   90.00
#
_symmetry.space_group_name_H-M   'P 1'
#
loop_
_entity.id
_entity.type
_entity.pdbx_description
1 polymer ?
#
loop_
_entity_poly.entity_id
_entity_poly.type
_entity_poly.pdbx_seq_one_letter_code
_entity_poly.pdbx_strand_id
1 'polypeptide(L)' 'MEPHAWSNGPDDRYGVHSHDYTKLLVCAAGSITFLVGADAVAVELQPGDGFILPPGTSHAAIVGPKGCTCLEGYR' A
#
# COMPACT_ATOMS: atom_id res chain seq x y z
N MET A 1 11.64 -2.83 14.26
CA MET A 1 10.80 -2.08 13.31
C MET A 1 9.56 -1.58 14.03
N GLU A 2 9.31 -0.29 13.95
CA GLU A 2 8.13 0.30 14.56
C GLU A 2 7.06 0.50 13.48
N PRO A 3 5.81 0.02 13.70
CA PRO A 3 4.72 0.26 12.78
C PRO A 3 4.38 1.74 12.71
N HIS A 4 3.98 2.16 11.54
CA HIS A 4 3.62 3.53 11.26
C HIS A 4 2.23 3.54 10.65
N ALA A 5 1.30 4.27 11.24
CA ALA A 5 -0.07 4.34 10.75
C ALA A 5 -0.26 5.58 9.89
N TRP A 6 -1.01 5.42 8.80
CA TRP A 6 -1.40 6.54 7.95
C TRP A 6 -2.79 6.31 7.37
N SER A 7 -3.47 7.40 7.06
CA SER A 7 -4.82 7.35 6.51
C SER A 7 -4.93 8.23 5.29
N ASN A 8 -5.79 7.83 4.37
CA ASN A 8 -6.08 8.58 3.15
C ASN A 8 -7.58 8.67 2.92
N GLY A 9 -7.98 9.73 2.23
CA GLY A 9 -9.36 9.94 1.88
C GLY A 9 -9.85 9.05 0.74
N PRO A 10 -11.17 9.01 0.53
CA PRO A 10 -11.74 8.20 -0.55
C PRO A 10 -11.15 8.57 -1.91
N ASP A 11 -10.84 7.54 -2.69
CA ASP A 11 -10.35 7.64 -4.06
C ASP A 11 -9.03 8.38 -4.25
N ASP A 12 -8.29 8.63 -3.18
CA ASP A 12 -6.94 9.20 -3.27
C ASP A 12 -6.03 8.28 -4.10
N ARG A 13 -5.07 8.88 -4.79
CA ARG A 13 -4.16 8.14 -5.65
C ARG A 13 -2.72 8.49 -5.37
N TYR A 14 -1.88 7.48 -5.49
CA TYR A 14 -0.42 7.63 -5.41
C TYR A 14 0.18 7.28 -6.76
N GLY A 15 1.04 8.13 -7.28
CA GLY A 15 1.76 7.87 -8.52
C GLY A 15 2.79 6.75 -8.38
N VAL A 16 3.28 6.28 -9.52
CA VAL A 16 4.27 5.22 -9.54
C VAL A 16 5.57 5.68 -8.88
N HIS A 17 6.06 4.88 -7.94
CA HIS A 17 7.33 5.12 -7.26
C HIS A 17 7.90 3.80 -6.76
N SER A 18 9.13 3.83 -6.27
CA SER A 18 9.79 2.66 -5.67
C SER A 18 10.64 3.12 -4.49
N HIS A 19 11.04 2.15 -3.67
CA HIS A 19 11.88 2.39 -2.51
C HIS A 19 13.10 1.47 -2.56
N ASP A 20 14.16 1.86 -1.89
CA ASP A 20 15.37 1.04 -1.78
C ASP A 20 15.39 0.17 -0.51
N TYR A 21 14.25 0.00 0.11
CA TYR A 21 14.07 -0.83 1.32
C TYR A 21 12.84 -1.71 1.16
N THR A 22 12.74 -2.73 2.03
CA THR A 22 11.56 -3.59 2.10
C THR A 22 10.46 -2.90 2.89
N LYS A 23 9.27 -2.81 2.32
CA LYS A 23 8.10 -2.21 2.96
C LYS A 23 7.08 -3.28 3.29
N LEU A 24 6.59 -3.25 4.53
CA LEU A 24 5.54 -4.15 5.01
C LEU A 24 4.28 -3.32 5.19
N LEU A 25 3.17 -3.80 4.65
CA LEU A 25 1.90 -3.08 4.67
C LEU A 25 0.78 -3.97 5.17
N VAL A 26 -0.08 -3.41 6.03
CA VAL A 26 -1.32 -4.07 6.46
C VAL A 26 -2.43 -3.03 6.39
N CYS A 27 -3.53 -3.38 5.73
CA CYS A 27 -4.73 -2.55 5.73
C CYS A 27 -5.48 -2.77 7.04
N ALA A 28 -5.71 -1.71 7.82
CA ALA A 28 -6.42 -1.80 9.09
C ALA A 28 -7.89 -1.42 8.94
N ALA A 29 -8.22 -0.53 8.00
CA ALA A 29 -9.61 -0.09 7.78
C ALA A 29 -9.76 0.38 6.33
N GLY A 30 -10.97 0.29 5.79
CA GLY A 30 -11.26 0.68 4.42
C GLY A 30 -10.66 -0.28 3.41
N SER A 31 -10.17 0.24 2.30
CA SER A 31 -9.52 -0.58 1.27
C SER A 31 -8.53 0.24 0.45
N ILE A 32 -7.57 -0.45 -0.15
CA ILE A 32 -6.60 0.16 -1.04
C ILE A 32 -6.14 -0.89 -2.05
N THR A 33 -5.94 -0.48 -3.29
CA THR A 33 -5.42 -1.34 -4.33
C THR A 33 -4.05 -0.83 -4.76
N PHE A 34 -3.04 -1.69 -4.64
CA PHE A 34 -1.70 -1.41 -5.15
C PHE A 34 -1.56 -1.97 -6.56
N LEU A 35 -0.90 -1.20 -7.42
CA LEU A 35 -0.54 -1.63 -8.77
C LEU A 35 0.96 -1.89 -8.73
N VAL A 36 1.36 -3.14 -8.82
CA VAL A 36 2.71 -3.58 -8.46
C VAL A 36 3.48 -4.07 -9.68
N GLY A 37 4.73 -3.62 -9.80
CA GLY A 37 5.65 -4.05 -10.83
C GLY A 37 5.43 -3.38 -12.17
N ALA A 38 6.23 -3.78 -13.16
CA ALA A 38 6.17 -3.23 -14.51
C ALA A 38 4.81 -3.51 -15.19
N ASP A 39 4.17 -4.61 -14.83
CA ASP A 39 2.87 -5.01 -15.41
C ASP A 39 1.69 -4.45 -14.63
N ALA A 40 1.93 -3.64 -13.60
CA ALA A 40 0.89 -3.03 -12.78
C ALA A 40 -0.14 -4.06 -12.28
N VAL A 41 0.36 -5.14 -11.68
CA VAL A 41 -0.52 -6.19 -11.14
C VAL A 41 -1.30 -5.64 -9.94
N ALA A 42 -2.63 -5.75 -9.99
CA ALA A 42 -3.49 -5.23 -8.94
C ALA A 42 -3.47 -6.14 -7.70
N VAL A 43 -3.18 -5.54 -6.55
CA VAL A 43 -3.22 -6.21 -5.25
C VAL A 43 -4.16 -5.41 -4.36
N GLU A 44 -5.39 -5.91 -4.22
CA GLU A 44 -6.38 -5.26 -3.36
C GLU A 44 -6.25 -5.71 -1.92
N LEU A 45 -6.20 -4.75 -1.01
CA LEU A 45 -6.15 -5.02 0.43
C LEU A 45 -7.46 -4.60 1.08
N GLN A 46 -8.07 -5.55 1.79
CA GLN A 46 -9.21 -5.33 2.68
C GLN A 46 -8.69 -5.34 4.12
N PRO A 47 -9.50 -4.92 5.11
CA PRO A 47 -9.06 -4.95 6.51
C PRO A 47 -8.53 -6.32 6.93
N GLY A 48 -7.32 -6.34 7.46
CA GLY A 48 -6.62 -7.56 7.84
C GLY A 48 -5.67 -8.10 6.79
N ASP A 49 -5.75 -7.64 5.54
CA ASP A 49 -4.83 -8.06 4.49
C ASP A 49 -3.52 -7.28 4.56
N GLY A 50 -2.45 -7.94 4.17
CA GLY A 50 -1.15 -7.30 4.11
C GLY A 50 -0.27 -7.92 3.05
N PHE A 51 0.82 -7.26 2.73
CA PHE A 51 1.82 -7.79 1.81
C PHE A 51 3.16 -7.10 1.99
N ILE A 52 4.15 -7.66 1.33
CA ILE A 52 5.53 -7.18 1.39
C ILE A 52 5.92 -6.63 0.02
N LEU A 53 6.45 -5.41 0.01
CA LEU A 53 7.04 -4.80 -1.18
C LEU A 53 8.56 -4.91 -1.10
N PRO A 54 9.17 -5.73 -1.97
CA PRO A 54 10.63 -5.82 -2.00
C PRO A 54 11.28 -4.51 -2.47
N PRO A 55 12.56 -4.28 -2.15
CA PRO A 55 13.28 -3.11 -2.64
C PRO A 55 13.26 -3.03 -4.16
N GLY A 56 13.15 -1.83 -4.69
CA GLY A 56 13.20 -1.59 -6.12
C GLY A 56 11.93 -1.94 -6.90
N THR A 57 10.89 -2.40 -6.22
CA THR A 57 9.63 -2.74 -6.90
C THR A 57 8.80 -1.49 -7.14
N SER A 58 8.52 -1.19 -8.41
CA SER A 58 7.65 -0.08 -8.78
C SER A 58 6.23 -0.36 -8.32
N HIS A 59 5.57 0.65 -7.75
CA HIS A 59 4.17 0.51 -7.32
C HIS A 59 3.45 1.84 -7.34
N ALA A 60 2.16 1.76 -7.52
CA ALA A 60 1.23 2.87 -7.39
C ALA A 60 0.07 2.40 -6.54
N ALA A 61 -0.82 3.28 -6.14
CA ALA A 61 -1.95 2.88 -5.32
C ALA A 61 -3.18 3.74 -5.58
N ILE A 62 -4.35 3.13 -5.41
CA ILE A 62 -5.65 3.80 -5.49
C ILE A 62 -6.41 3.43 -4.22
N VAL A 63 -6.77 4.45 -3.45
CA VAL A 63 -7.54 4.26 -2.21
C VAL A 63 -8.99 3.99 -2.58
N GLY A 64 -9.63 3.08 -1.86
CA GLY A 64 -11.02 2.72 -2.10
C GLY A 64 -12.02 3.82 -1.76
N PRO A 65 -13.31 3.58 -2.04
CA PRO A 65 -14.35 4.62 -1.94
C PRO A 65 -14.65 5.08 -0.51
N LYS A 66 -14.19 4.34 0.49
CA LYS A 66 -14.37 4.69 1.91
C LYS A 66 -13.08 5.17 2.57
N GLY A 67 -12.03 5.41 1.77
CA GLY A 67 -10.72 5.72 2.30
C GLY A 67 -10.00 4.47 2.81
N CYS A 68 -8.87 4.66 3.46
CA CYS A 68 -8.15 3.55 4.09
C CYS A 68 -7.31 4.06 5.26
N THR A 69 -7.03 3.15 6.17
CA THR A 69 -6.00 3.31 7.19
C THR A 69 -5.07 2.11 7.08
N CYS A 70 -3.79 2.36 6.93
CA CYS A 70 -2.79 1.31 6.81
C CYS A 70 -1.74 1.44 7.89
N LEU A 71 -1.20 0.28 8.27
CA LEU A 71 0.00 0.20 9.10
C LEU A 71 1.14 -0.20 8.19
N GLU A 72 2.28 0.44 8.35
CA GLU A 72 3.46 0.06 7.58
C GLU A 72 4.69 0.00 8.46
N GLY A 73 5.63 -0.85 8.04
CA GLY A 73 6.95 -0.90 8.60
C GLY A 73 7.94 -1.11 7.47
N TYR A 74 9.22 -0.97 7.76
CA TYR A 74 10.25 -1.14 6.75
C TYR A 74 11.53 -1.64 7.39
N ARG A 75 12.37 -2.22 6.58
CA ARG A 75 13.67 -2.74 7.03
C ARG A 75 14.66 -2.87 5.86
#